data_926d9d581fd5927294f44b1aa45205e7
#
_entry.id   926d9d581fd5927294f44b1aa45205e7
#
_cell.length_a   1.000
_cell.length_b   1.000
_cell.length_c   1.000
_cell.angle_alpha   90.00
_cell.angle_beta   90.00
_cell.angle_gamma   90.00
#
_symmetry.space_group_name_H-M   'P 1'
#
loop_
_entity.id
_entity.type
_entity.pdbx_description
1 polymer ?
#
loop_
_entity_poly.entity_id
_entity_poly.type
_entity_poly.pdbx_seq_one_letter_code
_entity_poly.pdbx_strand_id
1 'polypeptide(L)'
;MPSNKKTKIVATLGPATSKKEVLRDMMEAGVDVFRINFSHADYNDVTERIKMIRELNEETGRNTSILADLQGPKLRVGVMASEVVVAPGDEITFVTGEPFEGTAERVYMNYDAFPQDVKPGERILLDDGKLMFEVITTDGKEQVKTKVIQGGPLRSKKGVNLPNTNISLPALTEKDVKDAIFAISQNVDWIALSFVRFSQDLIDLQAIIKEHTDVKIPIIAKIEKPEAVENIDKIVAYCDGLMVARGDLGVEVPAQEVPLIQKQLVLRAKKARIPVIIATQMMETMITSLTPTRAEVNDVANSVMDGADAVMLSGETSVGNYPVQVIEKMSSILRSVESSELIQVPHDPPHIRTKRYITKSICYHAAIMANEIKAKAISTLTNSGYTAFQISAWRPSAHILVFTSNKRILTQLNLLWGVRAFYYDKYVSTDQTIEDVNKMACDKGLLESGDMLISLAAMPIKDKGMVNTLRVTEIE
;
A
#
# COMPACT_ATOMS: atom_id res chain seq x y z
N MET A 1 -6.58 24.51 4.33
CA MET A 1 -5.48 24.44 3.36
C MET A 1 -5.18 22.97 3.10
N PRO A 2 -4.84 22.53 1.87
CA PRO A 2 -4.44 21.14 1.66
C PRO A 2 -3.20 20.86 2.52
N SER A 3 -3.16 19.66 3.10
CA SER A 3 -2.05 19.21 3.96
C SER A 3 -0.70 19.42 3.24
N ASN A 4 0.24 20.10 3.90
CA ASN A 4 1.56 20.40 3.30
C ASN A 4 2.55 19.21 3.40
N LYS A 5 2.07 18.02 3.78
CA LYS A 5 2.87 16.80 3.82
C LYS A 5 3.03 16.18 2.43
N LYS A 6 4.12 15.48 2.21
CA LYS A 6 4.45 14.76 0.96
C LYS A 6 4.19 13.26 1.06
N THR A 7 4.54 12.64 2.19
CA THR A 7 4.22 11.25 2.49
C THR A 7 2.71 11.08 2.64
N LYS A 8 2.17 10.05 2.04
CA LYS A 8 0.73 9.80 1.98
C LYS A 8 0.24 9.00 3.17
N ILE A 9 -1.02 9.19 3.54
CA ILE A 9 -1.69 8.41 4.58
C ILE A 9 -2.73 7.51 3.93
N VAL A 10 -2.59 6.20 4.14
CA VAL A 10 -3.59 5.19 3.81
C VAL A 10 -4.38 4.88 5.07
N ALA A 11 -5.69 5.09 5.05
CA ALA A 11 -6.57 4.84 6.19
C ALA A 11 -7.56 3.71 5.88
N THR A 12 -7.60 2.68 6.72
CA THR A 12 -8.53 1.56 6.55
C THR A 12 -9.92 1.93 7.02
N LEU A 13 -10.92 1.67 6.18
CA LEU A 13 -12.33 1.84 6.50
C LEU A 13 -12.85 0.69 7.36
N GLY A 14 -13.81 1.03 8.23
CA GLY A 14 -14.45 0.05 9.10
C GLY A 14 -15.66 0.65 9.82
N PRO A 15 -16.13 0.03 10.91
CA PRO A 15 -17.26 0.53 11.69
C PRO A 15 -17.11 1.96 12.20
N ALA A 16 -15.88 2.34 12.63
CA ALA A 16 -15.59 3.69 13.15
C ALA A 16 -15.70 4.80 12.07
N THR A 17 -15.69 4.43 10.78
CA THR A 17 -15.66 5.33 9.63
C THR A 17 -16.86 5.15 8.70
N SER A 18 -18.02 4.79 9.25
CA SER A 18 -19.24 4.51 8.46
C SER A 18 -20.00 5.77 8.02
N LYS A 19 -19.76 6.92 8.67
CA LYS A 19 -20.48 8.17 8.40
C LYS A 19 -19.73 9.08 7.45
N LYS A 20 -20.46 9.77 6.54
CA LYS A 20 -19.89 10.70 5.54
C LYS A 20 -19.14 11.87 6.19
N GLU A 21 -19.64 12.37 7.33
CA GLU A 21 -19.00 13.45 8.09
C GLU A 21 -17.60 13.03 8.60
N VAL A 22 -17.50 11.81 9.14
CA VAL A 22 -16.21 11.28 9.61
C VAL A 22 -15.22 11.13 8.46
N LEU A 23 -15.68 10.63 7.30
CA LEU A 23 -14.83 10.54 6.10
C LEU A 23 -14.34 11.92 5.65
N ARG A 24 -15.20 12.95 5.70
CA ARG A 24 -14.85 14.34 5.41
C ARG A 24 -13.75 14.84 6.36
N ASP A 25 -13.97 14.69 7.67
CA ASP A 25 -13.02 15.13 8.69
C ASP A 25 -11.67 14.42 8.53
N MET A 26 -11.68 13.11 8.22
CA MET A 26 -10.46 12.34 7.92
C MET A 26 -9.74 12.87 6.67
N MET A 27 -10.46 13.20 5.60
CA MET A 27 -9.87 13.80 4.40
C MET A 27 -9.26 15.17 4.70
N GLU A 28 -9.92 15.98 5.54
CA GLU A 28 -9.41 17.29 5.99
C GLU A 28 -8.18 17.15 6.88
N ALA A 29 -8.15 16.15 7.77
CA ALA A 29 -7.02 15.82 8.62
C ALA A 29 -5.80 15.31 7.82
N GLY A 30 -6.01 14.80 6.59
CA GLY A 30 -4.93 14.52 5.66
C GLY A 30 -4.87 13.10 5.09
N VAL A 31 -5.98 12.36 5.06
CA VAL A 31 -6.05 11.08 4.34
C VAL A 31 -5.89 11.31 2.84
N ASP A 32 -5.04 10.48 2.21
CA ASP A 32 -4.82 10.49 0.77
C ASP A 32 -5.45 9.28 0.10
N VAL A 33 -5.54 8.14 0.80
CA VAL A 33 -6.07 6.88 0.28
C VAL A 33 -6.95 6.21 1.33
N PHE A 34 -8.16 5.86 0.98
CA PHE A 34 -8.99 4.96 1.79
C PHE A 34 -8.78 3.51 1.34
N ARG A 35 -8.46 2.64 2.31
CA ARG A 35 -8.32 1.20 2.09
C ARG A 35 -9.59 0.47 2.50
N ILE A 36 -10.11 -0.36 1.61
CA ILE A 36 -11.22 -1.28 1.85
C ILE A 36 -10.64 -2.69 1.98
N ASN A 37 -10.76 -3.27 3.18
CA ASN A 37 -10.31 -4.64 3.44
C ASN A 37 -11.39 -5.65 3.06
N PHE A 38 -11.18 -6.39 1.98
CA PHE A 38 -12.13 -7.38 1.46
C PHE A 38 -12.23 -8.67 2.30
N SER A 39 -11.39 -8.84 3.31
CA SER A 39 -11.53 -9.99 4.24
C SER A 39 -12.88 -10.04 4.97
N HIS A 40 -13.51 -8.87 5.17
CA HIS A 40 -14.75 -8.70 5.93
C HIS A 40 -15.77 -7.79 5.21
N ALA A 41 -15.59 -7.59 3.90
CA ALA A 41 -16.41 -6.64 3.15
C ALA A 41 -17.80 -7.21 2.85
N ASP A 42 -18.84 -6.45 3.15
CA ASP A 42 -20.16 -6.56 2.54
C ASP A 42 -20.20 -5.66 1.31
N TYR A 43 -20.67 -6.18 0.17
CA TYR A 43 -20.64 -5.44 -1.10
C TYR A 43 -21.56 -4.22 -1.12
N ASN A 44 -22.68 -4.25 -0.39
CA ASN A 44 -23.57 -3.10 -0.29
C ASN A 44 -22.90 -1.97 0.51
N ASP A 45 -22.33 -2.32 1.67
CA ASP A 45 -21.58 -1.36 2.49
C ASP A 45 -20.40 -0.75 1.72
N VAL A 46 -19.67 -1.56 0.96
CA VAL A 46 -18.56 -1.10 0.13
C VAL A 46 -19.03 -0.12 -0.93
N THR A 47 -20.13 -0.44 -1.63
CA THR A 47 -20.73 0.43 -2.66
C THR A 47 -21.10 1.79 -2.09
N GLU A 48 -21.77 1.82 -0.94
CA GLU A 48 -22.17 3.09 -0.30
C GLU A 48 -20.94 3.91 0.15
N ARG A 49 -19.92 3.27 0.71
CA ARG A 49 -18.69 3.96 1.11
C ARG A 49 -17.94 4.54 -0.08
N ILE A 50 -17.80 3.80 -1.17
CA ILE A 50 -17.19 4.29 -2.41
C ILE A 50 -17.93 5.50 -2.93
N LYS A 51 -19.27 5.45 -2.96
CA LYS A 51 -20.13 6.56 -3.36
C LYS A 51 -19.90 7.80 -2.51
N MET A 52 -19.91 7.67 -1.17
CA MET A 52 -19.63 8.77 -0.25
C MET A 52 -18.25 9.41 -0.51
N ILE A 53 -17.20 8.60 -0.73
CA ILE A 53 -15.85 9.10 -1.01
C ILE A 53 -15.80 9.87 -2.34
N ARG A 54 -16.47 9.36 -3.39
CA ARG A 54 -16.52 10.05 -4.70
C ARG A 54 -17.27 11.38 -4.60
N GLU A 55 -18.43 11.42 -3.92
CA GLU A 55 -19.15 12.65 -3.63
C GLU A 55 -18.28 13.67 -2.85
N LEU A 56 -17.57 13.22 -1.81
CA LEU A 56 -16.69 14.08 -1.04
C LEU A 56 -15.51 14.61 -1.88
N ASN A 57 -14.98 13.82 -2.80
CA ASN A 57 -13.97 14.29 -3.75
C ASN A 57 -14.49 15.44 -4.62
N GLU A 58 -15.72 15.32 -5.12
CA GLU A 58 -16.38 16.37 -5.90
C GLU A 58 -16.65 17.63 -5.07
N GLU A 59 -17.23 17.46 -3.86
CA GLU A 59 -17.57 18.56 -2.95
C GLU A 59 -16.32 19.35 -2.49
N THR A 60 -15.21 18.65 -2.23
CA THR A 60 -14.00 19.26 -1.66
C THR A 60 -12.93 19.59 -2.69
N GLY A 61 -13.11 19.15 -3.95
CA GLY A 61 -12.09 19.27 -5.00
C GLY A 61 -10.82 18.45 -4.72
N ARG A 62 -10.93 17.41 -3.89
CA ARG A 62 -9.84 16.48 -3.57
C ARG A 62 -9.83 15.27 -4.52
N ASN A 63 -8.73 14.54 -4.53
CA ASN A 63 -8.56 13.33 -5.33
C ASN A 63 -8.23 12.14 -4.42
N THR A 64 -8.97 11.96 -3.32
CA THR A 64 -8.73 10.84 -2.40
C THR A 64 -8.94 9.52 -3.11
N SER A 65 -7.95 8.65 -3.06
CA SER A 65 -7.89 7.37 -3.75
C SER A 65 -8.61 6.27 -2.98
N ILE A 66 -9.02 5.22 -3.67
CA ILE A 66 -9.64 4.02 -3.10
C ILE A 66 -8.78 2.80 -3.44
N LEU A 67 -8.31 2.12 -2.40
CA LEU A 67 -7.52 0.89 -2.48
C LEU A 67 -8.38 -0.30 -2.05
N ALA A 68 -8.65 -1.23 -2.96
CA ALA A 68 -9.23 -2.53 -2.65
C ALA A 68 -8.13 -3.50 -2.24
N ASP A 69 -8.19 -4.03 -1.03
CA ASP A 69 -7.20 -4.96 -0.49
C ASP A 69 -7.81 -6.36 -0.38
N LEU A 70 -7.40 -7.26 -1.30
CA LEU A 70 -7.89 -8.64 -1.41
C LEU A 70 -7.37 -9.48 -0.24
N GLN A 71 -8.20 -10.46 0.19
CA GLN A 71 -7.91 -11.25 1.38
C GLN A 71 -6.72 -12.18 1.22
N GLY A 72 -6.60 -12.84 0.06
CA GLY A 72 -5.67 -13.95 -0.18
C GLY A 72 -6.04 -15.25 0.57
N PRO A 73 -5.19 -16.28 0.43
CA PRO A 73 -5.42 -17.58 1.05
C PRO A 73 -5.19 -17.51 2.57
N LYS A 74 -6.24 -17.20 3.33
CA LYS A 74 -6.14 -17.12 4.79
C LYS A 74 -6.41 -18.47 5.44
N LEU A 75 -5.35 -19.11 5.94
CA LEU A 75 -5.42 -20.35 6.68
C LEU A 75 -5.99 -20.09 8.08
N ARG A 76 -6.91 -20.95 8.54
CA ARG A 76 -7.56 -20.80 9.86
C ARG A 76 -7.85 -22.16 10.49
N VAL A 77 -7.83 -22.18 11.81
CA VAL A 77 -8.46 -23.27 12.56
C VAL A 77 -9.98 -23.10 12.62
N GLY A 78 -10.69 -24.19 12.83
CA GLY A 78 -12.14 -24.23 12.94
C GLY A 78 -12.70 -23.63 14.23
N VAL A 79 -13.95 -23.99 14.52
CA VAL A 79 -14.64 -23.65 15.77
C VAL A 79 -14.17 -24.59 16.86
N MET A 80 -13.92 -24.07 18.05
CA MET A 80 -13.61 -24.86 19.24
C MET A 80 -14.88 -25.09 20.05
N ALA A 81 -15.10 -26.32 20.56
CA ALA A 81 -16.27 -26.70 21.33
C ALA A 81 -16.35 -26.01 22.69
N SER A 82 -15.21 -25.59 23.26
CA SER A 82 -15.11 -24.88 24.53
C SER A 82 -13.86 -24.03 24.59
N GLU A 83 -13.67 -23.28 25.67
CA GLU A 83 -12.37 -22.68 25.95
C GLU A 83 -11.33 -23.77 26.21
N VAL A 84 -10.32 -23.83 25.34
CA VAL A 84 -9.21 -24.77 25.43
C VAL A 84 -7.95 -23.98 25.71
N VAL A 85 -7.17 -24.40 26.72
CA VAL A 85 -5.82 -23.92 26.98
C VAL A 85 -4.87 -25.07 26.77
N VAL A 86 -3.86 -24.87 25.93
CA VAL A 86 -2.85 -25.87 25.63
C VAL A 86 -1.53 -25.51 26.31
N ALA A 87 -0.81 -26.50 26.81
CA ALA A 87 0.46 -26.33 27.51
C ALA A 87 1.65 -26.82 26.66
N PRO A 88 2.86 -26.25 26.86
CA PRO A 88 4.07 -26.78 26.23
C PRO A 88 4.25 -28.27 26.53
N GLY A 89 4.46 -29.04 25.47
CA GLY A 89 4.59 -30.49 25.54
C GLY A 89 3.34 -31.29 25.19
N ASP A 90 2.16 -30.66 25.18
CA ASP A 90 0.93 -31.31 24.73
C ASP A 90 1.03 -31.72 23.27
N GLU A 91 0.33 -32.81 22.91
CA GLU A 91 0.21 -33.27 21.51
C GLU A 91 -1.18 -32.95 20.98
N ILE A 92 -1.24 -32.30 19.81
CA ILE A 92 -2.49 -31.93 19.15
C ILE A 92 -2.44 -32.39 17.69
N THR A 93 -3.56 -32.91 17.21
CA THR A 93 -3.71 -33.33 15.81
C THR A 93 -4.53 -32.29 15.05
N PHE A 94 -3.94 -31.67 14.04
CA PHE A 94 -4.67 -30.89 13.05
C PHE A 94 -5.26 -31.82 12.02
N VAL A 95 -6.54 -31.60 11.69
CA VAL A 95 -7.29 -32.47 10.76
C VAL A 95 -7.97 -31.61 9.71
N THR A 96 -7.85 -32.01 8.44
CA THR A 96 -8.49 -31.38 7.29
C THR A 96 -9.75 -32.14 6.85
N GLY A 97 -10.43 -31.71 5.78
CA GLY A 97 -11.63 -32.34 5.26
C GLY A 97 -12.91 -31.77 5.86
N GLU A 98 -13.84 -32.62 6.32
CA GLU A 98 -15.12 -32.13 6.86
C GLU A 98 -14.94 -31.34 8.16
N PRO A 99 -15.52 -30.12 8.24
CA PRO A 99 -15.44 -29.27 9.43
C PRO A 99 -16.06 -29.93 10.67
N PHE A 100 -15.39 -29.79 11.81
CA PHE A 100 -15.88 -30.26 13.13
C PHE A 100 -15.50 -29.25 14.22
N GLU A 101 -16.15 -29.38 15.38
CA GLU A 101 -15.80 -28.60 16.58
C GLU A 101 -14.54 -29.18 17.23
N GLY A 102 -13.48 -28.35 17.31
CA GLY A 102 -12.20 -28.75 17.85
C GLY A 102 -12.20 -28.94 19.37
N THR A 103 -11.25 -29.74 19.87
CA THR A 103 -10.99 -30.02 21.27
C THR A 103 -9.52 -29.77 21.60
N ALA A 104 -9.08 -30.07 22.83
CA ALA A 104 -7.66 -30.01 23.20
C ALA A 104 -6.78 -31.01 22.43
N GLU A 105 -7.35 -32.05 21.86
CA GLU A 105 -6.63 -33.12 21.18
C GLU A 105 -6.67 -33.01 19.65
N ARG A 106 -7.78 -32.44 19.10
CA ARG A 106 -8.02 -32.39 17.66
C ARG A 106 -8.57 -31.01 17.25
N VAL A 107 -8.00 -30.45 16.21
CA VAL A 107 -8.35 -29.13 15.68
C VAL A 107 -8.59 -29.20 14.18
N TYR A 108 -9.72 -28.68 13.72
CA TYR A 108 -10.00 -28.56 12.29
C TYR A 108 -9.11 -27.49 11.65
N MET A 109 -8.58 -27.80 10.48
CA MET A 109 -7.77 -26.90 9.64
C MET A 109 -8.42 -26.75 8.28
N ASN A 110 -8.71 -25.51 7.84
CA ASN A 110 -9.41 -25.19 6.59
C ASN A 110 -8.54 -25.29 5.32
N TYR A 111 -7.44 -26.00 5.37
CA TYR A 111 -6.50 -26.15 4.27
C TYR A 111 -6.28 -27.62 3.95
N ASP A 112 -6.94 -28.14 2.90
CA ASP A 112 -6.95 -29.57 2.58
C ASP A 112 -5.59 -30.14 2.20
N ALA A 113 -4.73 -29.36 1.52
CA ALA A 113 -3.38 -29.80 1.19
C ALA A 113 -2.37 -29.66 2.35
N PHE A 114 -2.80 -29.17 3.52
CA PHE A 114 -1.93 -28.98 4.67
C PHE A 114 -1.11 -30.20 5.06
N PRO A 115 -1.70 -31.43 5.14
CA PRO A 115 -0.92 -32.63 5.48
C PRO A 115 0.13 -33.02 4.42
N GLN A 116 -0.06 -32.59 3.17
CA GLN A 116 0.86 -32.88 2.07
C GLN A 116 2.02 -31.87 2.02
N ASP A 117 1.76 -30.63 2.38
CA ASP A 117 2.72 -29.53 2.28
C ASP A 117 3.70 -29.49 3.47
N VAL A 118 3.23 -29.84 4.70
CA VAL A 118 4.07 -29.77 5.90
C VAL A 118 4.97 -30.98 6.07
N LYS A 119 6.11 -30.76 6.74
CA LYS A 119 7.11 -31.81 7.04
C LYS A 119 7.40 -31.87 8.54
N PRO A 120 7.80 -33.04 9.07
CA PRO A 120 8.28 -33.15 10.45
C PRO A 120 9.38 -32.14 10.76
N GLY A 121 9.27 -31.48 11.92
CA GLY A 121 10.17 -30.44 12.39
C GLY A 121 9.79 -29.01 11.95
N GLU A 122 8.84 -28.84 11.01
CA GLU A 122 8.34 -27.52 10.63
C GLU A 122 7.42 -26.94 11.71
N ARG A 123 7.33 -25.60 11.73
CA ARG A 123 6.55 -24.87 12.74
C ARG A 123 5.19 -24.45 12.17
N ILE A 124 4.19 -24.52 13.05
CA ILE A 124 2.84 -24.00 12.85
C ILE A 124 2.62 -22.92 13.89
N LEU A 125 2.27 -21.72 13.44
CA LEU A 125 1.97 -20.59 14.30
C LEU A 125 0.48 -20.27 14.26
N LEU A 126 -0.14 -20.03 15.42
CA LEU A 126 -1.54 -19.62 15.53
C LEU A 126 -1.67 -18.29 16.28
N ASP A 127 -2.76 -17.55 15.93
CA ASP A 127 -3.12 -16.27 16.57
C ASP A 127 -1.93 -15.29 16.57
N ASP A 128 -1.37 -15.06 15.37
CA ASP A 128 -0.22 -14.17 15.13
C ASP A 128 1.03 -14.56 15.93
N GLY A 129 1.27 -15.88 16.04
CA GLY A 129 2.45 -16.44 16.71
C GLY A 129 2.33 -16.53 18.24
N LYS A 130 1.16 -16.26 18.84
CA LYS A 130 0.93 -16.45 20.29
C LYS A 130 0.97 -17.92 20.71
N LEU A 131 0.62 -18.83 19.81
CA LEU A 131 0.75 -20.27 19.97
C LEU A 131 1.72 -20.79 18.91
N MET A 132 2.60 -21.73 19.32
CA MET A 132 3.57 -22.36 18.43
C MET A 132 3.52 -23.87 18.60
N PHE A 133 3.45 -24.55 17.46
CA PHE A 133 3.48 -26.02 17.37
C PHE A 133 4.62 -26.44 16.45
N GLU A 134 5.14 -27.66 16.67
CA GLU A 134 6.09 -28.33 15.81
C GLU A 134 5.47 -29.61 15.26
N VAL A 135 5.58 -29.83 13.98
CA VAL A 135 5.07 -31.03 13.31
C VAL A 135 5.89 -32.25 13.75
N ILE A 136 5.23 -33.25 14.35
CA ILE A 136 5.84 -34.54 14.70
C ILE A 136 5.77 -35.48 13.49
N THR A 137 4.54 -35.68 12.95
CA THR A 137 4.29 -36.55 11.81
C THR A 137 3.10 -36.06 11.00
N THR A 138 3.06 -36.44 9.73
CA THR A 138 1.91 -36.25 8.85
C THR A 138 1.59 -37.59 8.17
N ASP A 139 0.30 -37.85 7.91
CA ASP A 139 -0.13 -38.99 7.11
C ASP A 139 -0.18 -38.68 5.60
N GLY A 140 0.10 -37.40 5.24
CA GLY A 140 0.04 -36.89 3.87
C GLY A 140 -1.37 -36.87 3.26
N LYS A 141 -2.43 -37.04 4.05
CA LYS A 141 -3.83 -37.12 3.59
C LYS A 141 -4.73 -36.12 4.34
N GLU A 142 -4.94 -36.34 5.63
CA GLU A 142 -5.90 -35.58 6.44
C GLU A 142 -5.37 -35.13 7.80
N GLN A 143 -4.31 -35.74 8.33
CA GLN A 143 -3.89 -35.55 9.70
C GLN A 143 -2.44 -35.14 9.85
N VAL A 144 -2.21 -34.15 10.69
CA VAL A 144 -0.88 -33.68 11.09
C VAL A 144 -0.79 -33.69 12.61
N LYS A 145 0.03 -34.57 13.16
CA LYS A 145 0.29 -34.64 14.59
C LYS A 145 1.39 -33.66 14.98
N THR A 146 1.13 -32.86 15.98
CA THR A 146 2.02 -31.76 16.41
C THR A 146 2.27 -31.80 17.90
N LYS A 147 3.36 -31.16 18.32
CA LYS A 147 3.71 -30.89 19.72
C LYS A 147 3.63 -29.39 19.97
N VAL A 148 3.00 -29.00 21.06
CA VAL A 148 2.95 -27.62 21.52
C VAL A 148 4.33 -27.20 22.03
N ILE A 149 4.91 -26.16 21.42
CA ILE A 149 6.17 -25.54 21.85
C ILE A 149 5.88 -24.32 22.74
N GLN A 150 4.93 -23.48 22.31
CA GLN A 150 4.43 -22.35 23.10
C GLN A 150 2.93 -22.47 23.24
N GLY A 151 2.48 -22.60 24.49
CA GLY A 151 1.08 -22.80 24.84
C GLY A 151 0.32 -21.50 25.10
N GLY A 152 -0.98 -21.65 25.34
CA GLY A 152 -1.91 -20.57 25.62
C GLY A 152 -3.35 -20.91 25.25
N PRO A 153 -4.27 -19.93 25.24
CA PRO A 153 -5.67 -20.15 24.88
C PRO A 153 -5.83 -20.41 23.36
N LEU A 154 -6.32 -21.59 23.03
CA LEU A 154 -6.64 -22.01 21.66
C LEU A 154 -8.08 -21.60 21.31
N ARG A 155 -8.24 -20.54 20.51
CA ARG A 155 -9.52 -19.92 20.20
C ARG A 155 -10.02 -20.26 18.81
N SER A 156 -11.35 -20.22 18.63
CA SER A 156 -12.02 -20.45 17.34
C SER A 156 -11.58 -19.50 16.24
N LYS A 157 -11.49 -20.02 15.02
CA LYS A 157 -11.29 -19.26 13.76
C LYS A 157 -10.01 -18.42 13.69
N LYS A 158 -8.99 -18.77 14.50
CA LYS A 158 -7.69 -18.07 14.50
C LYS A 158 -6.87 -18.37 13.26
N GLY A 159 -6.11 -17.36 12.81
CA GLY A 159 -5.19 -17.47 11.69
C GLY A 159 -4.07 -18.46 11.97
N VAL A 160 -3.66 -19.18 10.92
CA VAL A 160 -2.54 -20.11 10.92
C VAL A 160 -1.46 -19.60 9.99
N ASN A 161 -0.22 -19.58 10.44
CA ASN A 161 0.95 -19.26 9.63
C ASN A 161 1.89 -20.46 9.59
N LEU A 162 2.49 -20.68 8.44
CA LEU A 162 3.38 -21.81 8.15
C LEU A 162 4.71 -21.26 7.61
N PRO A 163 5.61 -20.74 8.50
CA PRO A 163 6.79 -19.98 8.08
C PRO A 163 7.84 -20.81 7.32
N ASN A 164 7.84 -22.12 7.51
CA ASN A 164 8.83 -23.00 6.90
C ASN A 164 8.26 -23.85 5.75
N THR A 165 6.96 -23.71 5.45
CA THR A 165 6.22 -24.58 4.53
C THR A 165 5.92 -23.88 3.22
N ASN A 166 6.29 -24.50 2.11
CA ASN A 166 5.85 -24.06 0.78
C ASN A 166 4.39 -24.45 0.56
N ILE A 167 3.51 -23.47 0.69
CA ILE A 167 2.07 -23.65 0.56
C ILE A 167 1.69 -23.77 -0.92
N SER A 168 0.95 -24.82 -1.29
CA SER A 168 0.51 -25.07 -2.68
C SER A 168 -0.70 -24.24 -3.12
N LEU A 169 -1.39 -23.53 -2.17
CA LEU A 169 -2.51 -22.65 -2.51
C LEU A 169 -2.09 -21.48 -3.41
N PRO A 170 -2.89 -21.11 -4.42
CA PRO A 170 -2.67 -19.91 -5.20
C PRO A 170 -2.87 -18.65 -4.33
N ALA A 171 -2.20 -17.55 -4.67
CA ALA A 171 -2.40 -16.27 -4.00
C ALA A 171 -3.80 -15.70 -4.23
N LEU A 172 -4.41 -16.00 -5.39
CA LEU A 172 -5.80 -15.65 -5.72
C LEU A 172 -6.73 -16.84 -5.43
N THR A 173 -7.56 -16.70 -4.41
CA THR A 173 -8.64 -17.64 -4.12
C THR A 173 -9.86 -17.35 -5.00
N GLU A 174 -10.84 -18.27 -5.07
CA GLU A 174 -12.12 -18.02 -5.75
C GLU A 174 -12.85 -16.78 -5.19
N LYS A 175 -12.72 -16.54 -3.88
CA LYS A 175 -13.25 -15.33 -3.24
C LYS A 175 -12.53 -14.09 -3.76
N ASP A 176 -11.21 -14.12 -3.84
CA ASP A 176 -10.43 -12.98 -4.32
C ASP A 176 -10.73 -12.64 -5.78
N VAL A 177 -11.01 -13.63 -6.61
CA VAL A 177 -11.47 -13.40 -7.99
C VAL A 177 -12.81 -12.66 -8.01
N LYS A 178 -13.78 -13.08 -7.20
CA LYS A 178 -15.08 -12.41 -7.07
C LYS A 178 -14.94 -11.00 -6.52
N ASP A 179 -14.12 -10.82 -5.50
CA ASP A 179 -13.84 -9.53 -4.88
C ASP A 179 -13.13 -8.58 -5.87
N ALA A 180 -12.18 -9.08 -6.67
CA ALA A 180 -11.50 -8.30 -7.69
C ALA A 180 -12.47 -7.83 -8.79
N ILE A 181 -13.33 -8.71 -9.30
CA ILE A 181 -14.36 -8.37 -10.30
C ILE A 181 -15.31 -7.30 -9.73
N PHE A 182 -15.75 -7.46 -8.48
CA PHE A 182 -16.58 -6.46 -7.82
C PHE A 182 -15.83 -5.12 -7.67
N ALA A 183 -14.59 -5.11 -7.21
CA ALA A 183 -13.78 -3.90 -7.07
C ALA A 183 -13.58 -3.18 -8.41
N ILE A 184 -13.36 -3.93 -9.50
CA ILE A 184 -13.29 -3.41 -10.87
C ILE A 184 -14.60 -2.71 -11.25
N SER A 185 -15.74 -3.35 -10.99
CA SER A 185 -17.08 -2.79 -11.28
C SER A 185 -17.35 -1.49 -10.52
N GLN A 186 -16.78 -1.35 -9.31
CA GLN A 186 -16.88 -0.15 -8.47
C GLN A 186 -15.86 0.94 -8.82
N ASN A 187 -15.07 0.75 -9.87
CA ASN A 187 -14.07 1.71 -10.31
C ASN A 187 -13.07 2.11 -9.22
N VAL A 188 -12.55 1.16 -8.43
CA VAL A 188 -11.46 1.42 -7.47
C VAL A 188 -10.20 1.90 -8.17
N ASP A 189 -9.33 2.62 -7.45
CA ASP A 189 -8.13 3.24 -8.03
C ASP A 189 -6.94 2.29 -8.00
N TRP A 190 -6.85 1.42 -7.00
CA TRP A 190 -5.79 0.45 -6.78
C TRP A 190 -6.37 -0.87 -6.28
N ILE A 191 -5.72 -1.99 -6.62
CA ILE A 191 -6.00 -3.30 -6.03
C ILE A 191 -4.71 -3.81 -5.39
N ALA A 192 -4.75 -4.22 -4.12
CA ALA A 192 -3.65 -4.89 -3.43
C ALA A 192 -3.90 -6.40 -3.38
N LEU A 193 -2.88 -7.18 -3.73
CA LEU A 193 -2.90 -8.63 -3.68
C LEU A 193 -2.13 -9.12 -2.45
N SER A 194 -2.81 -9.84 -1.56
CA SER A 194 -2.21 -10.45 -0.36
C SER A 194 -1.44 -11.72 -0.69
N PHE A 195 -0.48 -12.05 0.16
CA PHE A 195 0.32 -13.27 0.11
C PHE A 195 1.00 -13.54 -1.24
N VAL A 196 1.43 -12.47 -1.92
CA VAL A 196 2.25 -12.59 -3.14
C VAL A 196 3.55 -13.33 -2.82
N ARG A 197 3.92 -14.31 -3.65
CA ARG A 197 5.16 -15.08 -3.53
C ARG A 197 6.00 -15.00 -4.80
N PHE A 198 5.32 -14.95 -5.96
CA PHE A 198 5.94 -14.98 -7.28
C PHE A 198 5.30 -13.95 -8.21
N SER A 199 6.00 -13.60 -9.28
CA SER A 199 5.46 -12.73 -10.33
C SER A 199 4.20 -13.29 -11.01
N GLN A 200 4.03 -14.62 -11.03
CA GLN A 200 2.85 -15.26 -11.62
C GLN A 200 1.56 -14.85 -10.90
N ASP A 201 1.59 -14.69 -9.57
CA ASP A 201 0.42 -14.26 -8.79
C ASP A 201 -0.12 -12.90 -9.29
N LEU A 202 0.80 -12.00 -9.68
CA LEU A 202 0.43 -10.68 -10.22
C LEU A 202 -0.04 -10.77 -11.68
N ILE A 203 0.55 -11.63 -12.47
CA ILE A 203 0.15 -11.87 -13.87
C ILE A 203 -1.28 -12.41 -13.92
N ASP A 204 -1.63 -13.31 -13.00
CA ASP A 204 -2.98 -13.88 -12.90
C ASP A 204 -4.01 -12.79 -12.56
N LEU A 205 -3.72 -11.91 -11.60
CA LEU A 205 -4.60 -10.77 -11.30
C LEU A 205 -4.68 -9.77 -12.46
N GLN A 206 -3.57 -9.51 -13.17
CA GLN A 206 -3.58 -8.67 -14.37
C GLN A 206 -4.47 -9.24 -15.48
N ALA A 207 -4.51 -10.58 -15.63
CA ALA A 207 -5.37 -11.24 -16.59
C ALA A 207 -6.85 -11.01 -16.26
N ILE A 208 -7.25 -11.17 -15.00
CA ILE A 208 -8.61 -10.89 -14.53
C ILE A 208 -8.99 -9.43 -14.78
N ILE A 209 -8.11 -8.48 -14.47
CA ILE A 209 -8.38 -7.04 -14.72
C ILE A 209 -8.63 -6.81 -16.21
N LYS A 210 -7.77 -7.35 -17.08
CA LYS A 210 -7.89 -7.17 -18.55
C LYS A 210 -9.16 -7.80 -19.13
N GLU A 211 -9.64 -8.88 -18.55
CA GLU A 211 -10.88 -9.54 -18.97
C GLU A 211 -12.12 -8.69 -18.67
N HIS A 212 -12.08 -7.90 -17.59
CA HIS A 212 -13.25 -7.18 -17.08
C HIS A 212 -13.22 -5.66 -17.34
N THR A 213 -12.11 -5.09 -17.80
CA THR A 213 -12.00 -3.66 -18.13
C THR A 213 -10.82 -3.36 -19.04
N ASP A 214 -11.01 -2.38 -19.96
CA ASP A 214 -9.92 -1.80 -20.75
C ASP A 214 -9.12 -0.75 -19.98
N VAL A 215 -9.59 -0.36 -18.79
CA VAL A 215 -8.93 0.64 -17.96
C VAL A 215 -7.84 -0.02 -17.11
N LYS A 216 -6.62 0.54 -17.16
CA LYS A 216 -5.55 0.08 -16.29
C LYS A 216 -5.89 0.37 -14.83
N ILE A 217 -6.03 -0.68 -14.00
CA ILE A 217 -6.06 -0.58 -12.54
C ILE A 217 -4.69 -1.05 -12.04
N PRO A 218 -3.91 -0.19 -11.38
CA PRO A 218 -2.60 -0.55 -10.88
C PRO A 218 -2.69 -1.51 -9.69
N ILE A 219 -1.69 -2.41 -9.58
CA ILE A 219 -1.63 -3.47 -8.59
C ILE A 219 -0.53 -3.19 -7.57
N ILE A 220 -0.87 -3.33 -6.28
CA ILE A 220 0.07 -3.33 -5.17
C ILE A 220 0.35 -4.78 -4.75
N ALA A 221 1.61 -5.19 -4.78
CA ALA A 221 2.03 -6.47 -4.23
C ALA A 221 2.27 -6.34 -2.72
N LYS A 222 1.56 -7.14 -1.91
CA LYS A 222 1.78 -7.19 -0.47
C LYS A 222 2.86 -8.23 -0.16
N ILE A 223 3.92 -7.76 0.50
CA ILE A 223 5.07 -8.59 0.87
C ILE A 223 4.86 -9.06 2.31
N GLU A 224 4.42 -10.31 2.41
CA GLU A 224 3.97 -10.97 3.65
C GLU A 224 4.67 -12.31 3.87
N LYS A 225 5.41 -12.80 2.87
CA LYS A 225 6.04 -14.12 2.85
C LYS A 225 7.54 -14.03 2.54
N PRO A 226 8.36 -14.93 3.11
CA PRO A 226 9.80 -15.01 2.82
C PRO A 226 10.10 -15.16 1.33
N GLU A 227 9.31 -16.00 0.62
CA GLU A 227 9.47 -16.24 -0.81
C GLU A 227 9.32 -14.96 -1.63
N ALA A 228 8.44 -14.04 -1.20
CA ALA A 228 8.30 -12.74 -1.85
C ALA A 228 9.55 -11.88 -1.68
N VAL A 229 10.19 -11.93 -0.51
CA VAL A 229 11.45 -11.20 -0.25
C VAL A 229 12.56 -11.74 -1.15
N GLU A 230 12.68 -13.06 -1.30
CA GLU A 230 13.66 -13.71 -2.17
C GLU A 230 13.42 -13.39 -3.66
N ASN A 231 12.15 -13.33 -4.08
CA ASN A 231 11.76 -13.09 -5.47
C ASN A 231 11.47 -11.61 -5.78
N ILE A 232 11.82 -10.68 -4.92
CA ILE A 232 11.41 -9.27 -5.01
C ILE A 232 11.75 -8.62 -6.34
N ASP A 233 12.94 -8.90 -6.91
CA ASP A 233 13.37 -8.31 -8.19
C ASP A 233 12.49 -8.76 -9.38
N LYS A 234 11.89 -9.95 -9.30
CA LYS A 234 10.92 -10.42 -10.29
C LYS A 234 9.52 -9.84 -10.03
N ILE A 235 9.14 -9.70 -8.76
CA ILE A 235 7.83 -9.17 -8.35
C ILE A 235 7.69 -7.72 -8.76
N VAL A 236 8.69 -6.86 -8.50
CA VAL A 236 8.64 -5.43 -8.83
C VAL A 236 8.53 -5.13 -10.33
N ALA A 237 8.84 -6.09 -11.19
CA ALA A 237 8.67 -5.96 -12.63
C ALA A 237 7.20 -6.08 -13.09
N TYR A 238 6.32 -6.65 -12.27
CA TYR A 238 4.94 -6.95 -12.60
C TYR A 238 3.91 -6.25 -11.69
N CYS A 239 4.33 -5.49 -10.68
CA CYS A 239 3.44 -4.66 -9.88
C CYS A 239 3.65 -3.17 -10.15
N ASP A 240 2.68 -2.35 -9.73
CA ASP A 240 2.72 -0.89 -9.82
C ASP A 240 3.04 -0.23 -8.47
N GLY A 241 3.09 -1.01 -7.39
CA GLY A 241 3.45 -0.57 -6.04
C GLY A 241 3.72 -1.75 -5.11
N LEU A 242 4.38 -1.49 -3.99
CA LEU A 242 4.62 -2.47 -2.92
C LEU A 242 3.92 -2.06 -1.62
N MET A 243 3.52 -3.06 -0.83
CA MET A 243 3.12 -2.88 0.57
C MET A 243 3.96 -3.82 1.45
N VAL A 244 4.70 -3.27 2.38
CA VAL A 244 5.41 -4.02 3.41
C VAL A 244 4.43 -4.24 4.56
N ALA A 245 3.79 -5.42 4.60
CA ALA A 245 2.79 -5.79 5.60
C ALA A 245 3.49 -6.45 6.80
N ARG A 246 4.06 -5.61 7.68
CA ARG A 246 4.97 -6.05 8.76
C ARG A 246 4.33 -7.01 9.76
N GLY A 247 3.02 -6.90 9.98
CA GLY A 247 2.28 -7.80 10.88
C GLY A 247 2.34 -9.24 10.41
N ASP A 248 1.95 -9.51 9.16
CA ASP A 248 1.97 -10.85 8.58
C ASP A 248 3.41 -11.31 8.31
N LEU A 249 4.26 -10.44 7.76
CA LEU A 249 5.67 -10.76 7.50
C LEU A 249 6.43 -11.11 8.80
N GLY A 250 6.18 -10.40 9.90
CA GLY A 250 6.86 -10.62 11.19
C GLY A 250 6.44 -11.90 11.90
N VAL A 251 5.37 -12.57 11.45
CA VAL A 251 5.00 -13.92 11.88
C VAL A 251 5.71 -15.00 11.03
N GLU A 252 6.06 -14.65 9.79
CA GLU A 252 6.66 -15.57 8.81
C GLU A 252 8.21 -15.55 8.83
N VAL A 253 8.82 -14.46 9.30
CA VAL A 253 10.27 -14.31 9.44
C VAL A 253 10.64 -13.97 10.87
N PRO A 254 11.89 -14.18 11.31
CA PRO A 254 12.35 -13.73 12.63
C PRO A 254 12.12 -12.22 12.80
N ALA A 255 11.48 -11.82 13.90
CA ALA A 255 11.05 -10.44 14.13
C ALA A 255 12.19 -9.39 14.00
N GLN A 256 13.42 -9.77 14.38
CA GLN A 256 14.61 -8.91 14.27
C GLN A 256 15.04 -8.65 12.82
N GLU A 257 14.59 -9.44 11.85
CA GLU A 257 14.90 -9.27 10.42
C GLU A 257 13.95 -8.31 9.72
N VAL A 258 12.72 -8.13 10.25
CA VAL A 258 11.68 -7.29 9.64
C VAL A 258 12.17 -5.87 9.33
N PRO A 259 12.89 -5.15 10.24
CA PRO A 259 13.37 -3.80 9.94
C PRO A 259 14.39 -3.77 8.78
N LEU A 260 15.25 -4.79 8.65
CA LEU A 260 16.22 -4.88 7.56
C LEU A 260 15.53 -5.19 6.23
N ILE A 261 14.56 -6.12 6.25
CA ILE A 261 13.74 -6.46 5.08
C ILE A 261 12.95 -5.23 4.62
N GLN A 262 12.33 -4.47 5.54
CA GLN A 262 11.64 -3.22 5.21
C GLN A 262 12.54 -2.27 4.43
N LYS A 263 13.75 -2.00 4.92
CA LYS A 263 14.71 -1.11 4.24
C LYS A 263 15.09 -1.61 2.85
N GLN A 264 15.35 -2.91 2.70
CA GLN A 264 15.65 -3.54 1.41
C GLN A 264 14.49 -3.40 0.43
N LEU A 265 13.24 -3.66 0.87
CA LEU A 265 12.04 -3.55 0.03
C LEU A 265 11.80 -2.10 -0.41
N VAL A 266 11.99 -1.12 0.49
CA VAL A 266 11.90 0.30 0.15
C VAL A 266 12.95 0.67 -0.92
N LEU A 267 14.20 0.23 -0.78
CA LEU A 267 15.24 0.47 -1.78
C LEU A 267 14.88 -0.17 -3.14
N ARG A 268 14.33 -1.39 -3.15
CA ARG A 268 13.89 -2.06 -4.40
C ARG A 268 12.74 -1.31 -5.07
N ALA A 269 11.74 -0.87 -4.31
CA ALA A 269 10.64 -0.05 -4.83
C ALA A 269 11.15 1.26 -5.45
N LYS A 270 12.06 1.97 -4.76
CA LYS A 270 12.69 3.20 -5.29
C LYS A 270 13.44 2.94 -6.59
N LYS A 271 14.23 1.88 -6.66
CA LYS A 271 14.96 1.49 -7.87
C LYS A 271 14.03 1.16 -9.03
N ALA A 272 12.91 0.50 -8.73
CA ALA A 272 11.86 0.20 -9.70
C ALA A 272 10.98 1.40 -10.07
N ARG A 273 11.06 2.53 -9.33
CA ARG A 273 10.22 3.73 -9.50
C ARG A 273 8.74 3.47 -9.24
N ILE A 274 8.43 2.65 -8.27
CA ILE A 274 7.07 2.36 -7.82
C ILE A 274 6.88 2.81 -6.37
N PRO A 275 5.67 3.22 -5.94
CA PRO A 275 5.41 3.61 -4.57
C PRO A 275 5.50 2.41 -3.62
N VAL A 276 5.89 2.69 -2.37
CA VAL A 276 5.91 1.71 -1.29
C VAL A 276 5.13 2.22 -0.07
N ILE A 277 4.25 1.35 0.43
CA ILE A 277 3.44 1.58 1.63
C ILE A 277 4.07 0.78 2.78
N ILE A 278 4.32 1.43 3.92
CA ILE A 278 4.65 0.73 5.17
C ILE A 278 3.37 0.55 5.96
N ALA A 279 3.06 -0.70 6.31
CA ALA A 279 1.78 -1.07 6.86
C ALA A 279 1.90 -1.83 8.16
N THR A 280 0.82 -1.78 8.96
CA THR A 280 0.58 -2.46 10.23
C THR A 280 1.40 -1.93 11.40
N GLN A 281 0.77 -1.89 12.58
CA GLN A 281 1.38 -1.51 13.86
C GLN A 281 2.09 -0.14 13.83
N MET A 282 1.56 0.82 13.06
CA MET A 282 2.17 2.15 12.94
C MET A 282 1.87 3.02 14.17
N MET A 283 0.61 3.05 14.61
CA MET A 283 0.12 3.83 15.77
C MET A 283 -0.95 3.04 16.53
N GLU A 284 -0.73 1.75 16.72
CA GLU A 284 -1.71 0.79 17.24
C GLU A 284 -2.26 1.17 18.61
N THR A 285 -1.44 1.79 19.49
CA THR A 285 -1.90 2.31 20.79
C THR A 285 -3.04 3.30 20.64
N MET A 286 -3.10 4.04 19.53
CA MET A 286 -4.17 5.02 19.26
C MET A 286 -5.51 4.39 18.86
N ILE A 287 -5.63 3.08 18.83
CA ILE A 287 -6.94 2.41 18.77
C ILE A 287 -7.78 2.84 19.99
N THR A 288 -7.15 2.94 21.16
CA THR A 288 -7.82 3.26 22.44
C THR A 288 -7.25 4.49 23.15
N SER A 289 -6.11 5.01 22.75
CA SER A 289 -5.43 6.17 23.34
C SER A 289 -5.43 7.37 22.38
N LEU A 290 -5.53 8.59 22.93
CA LEU A 290 -5.40 9.84 22.16
C LEU A 290 -3.94 10.18 21.77
N THR A 291 -2.98 9.50 22.41
CA THR A 291 -1.57 9.77 22.16
C THR A 291 -0.82 8.49 21.84
N PRO A 292 0.07 8.51 20.81
CA PRO A 292 0.91 7.39 20.50
C PRO A 292 2.05 7.24 21.52
N THR A 293 2.66 6.08 21.55
CA THR A 293 3.92 5.86 22.25
C THR A 293 5.08 6.54 21.51
N ARG A 294 6.21 6.75 22.21
CA ARG A 294 7.43 7.26 21.58
C ARG A 294 8.00 6.28 20.55
N ALA A 295 7.82 4.98 20.74
CA ALA A 295 8.25 3.95 19.82
C ALA A 295 7.48 4.05 18.49
N GLU A 296 6.15 4.24 18.55
CA GLU A 296 5.31 4.43 17.35
C GLU A 296 5.67 5.71 16.59
N VAL A 297 5.89 6.83 17.30
CA VAL A 297 6.36 8.09 16.67
C VAL A 297 7.69 7.87 15.97
N ASN A 298 8.62 7.14 16.59
CA ASN A 298 9.92 6.81 16.00
C ASN A 298 9.76 5.89 14.79
N ASP A 299 8.87 4.92 14.84
CA ASP A 299 8.63 3.99 13.73
C ASP A 299 8.05 4.70 12.49
N VAL A 300 7.05 5.58 12.68
CA VAL A 300 6.52 6.43 11.60
C VAL A 300 7.64 7.30 11.01
N ALA A 301 8.42 7.96 11.85
CA ALA A 301 9.53 8.81 11.41
C ALA A 301 10.58 8.03 10.62
N ASN A 302 11.01 6.85 11.10
CA ASN A 302 11.96 5.99 10.41
C ASN A 302 11.42 5.48 9.07
N SER A 303 10.13 5.13 8.99
CA SER A 303 9.52 4.71 7.72
C SER A 303 9.62 5.80 6.65
N VAL A 304 9.42 7.07 7.03
CA VAL A 304 9.59 8.22 6.12
C VAL A 304 11.06 8.41 5.73
N MET A 305 11.98 8.35 6.71
CA MET A 305 13.43 8.46 6.46
C MET A 305 13.96 7.32 5.58
N ASP A 306 13.41 6.12 5.69
CA ASP A 306 13.71 5.00 4.80
C ASP A 306 13.26 5.25 3.35
N GLY A 307 12.31 6.16 3.15
CA GLY A 307 11.81 6.55 1.82
C GLY A 307 10.42 5.98 1.49
N ALA A 308 9.57 5.67 2.48
CA ALA A 308 8.18 5.28 2.23
C ALA A 308 7.42 6.36 1.45
N ASP A 309 6.58 5.95 0.50
CA ASP A 309 5.65 6.84 -0.20
C ASP A 309 4.41 7.09 0.64
N ALA A 310 3.98 6.06 1.35
CA ALA A 310 2.82 6.13 2.22
C ALA A 310 3.03 5.29 3.50
N VAL A 311 2.29 5.67 4.53
CA VAL A 311 2.14 4.92 5.78
C VAL A 311 0.67 4.56 5.98
N MET A 312 0.39 3.37 6.50
CA MET A 312 -0.98 2.86 6.59
C MET A 312 -1.44 2.70 8.04
N LEU A 313 -2.66 3.16 8.29
CA LEU A 313 -3.42 2.93 9.50
C LEU A 313 -4.44 1.80 9.26
N SER A 314 -4.52 0.85 10.15
CA SER A 314 -5.38 -0.34 10.09
C SER A 314 -6.50 -0.26 11.13
N GLY A 315 -6.34 -0.89 12.27
CA GLY A 315 -7.27 -0.88 13.40
C GLY A 315 -7.54 0.53 13.94
N GLU A 316 -6.52 1.38 13.88
CA GLU A 316 -6.55 2.76 14.39
C GLU A 316 -7.69 3.58 13.78
N THR A 317 -7.98 3.35 12.49
CA THR A 317 -9.07 4.05 11.78
C THR A 317 -10.30 3.21 11.54
N SER A 318 -10.16 1.87 11.46
CA SER A 318 -11.31 1.00 11.14
C SER A 318 -12.23 0.73 12.33
N VAL A 319 -11.65 0.55 13.52
CA VAL A 319 -12.36 0.21 14.78
C VAL A 319 -11.95 1.11 15.95
N GLY A 320 -10.92 1.95 15.79
CA GLY A 320 -10.40 2.81 16.82
C GLY A 320 -11.38 3.89 17.26
N ASN A 321 -11.20 4.37 18.49
CA ASN A 321 -12.05 5.39 19.10
C ASN A 321 -11.78 6.80 18.54
N TYR A 322 -10.62 7.01 17.89
CA TYR A 322 -10.11 8.34 17.51
C TYR A 322 -9.63 8.39 16.06
N PRO A 323 -10.47 8.03 15.05
CA PRO A 323 -10.03 7.87 13.65
C PRO A 323 -9.52 9.18 13.02
N VAL A 324 -10.05 10.34 13.41
CA VAL A 324 -9.59 11.65 12.89
C VAL A 324 -8.29 12.07 13.58
N GLN A 325 -8.23 11.98 14.91
CA GLN A 325 -7.09 12.43 15.71
C GLN A 325 -5.81 11.63 15.40
N VAL A 326 -5.94 10.34 15.09
CA VAL A 326 -4.75 9.54 14.70
C VAL A 326 -4.17 10.03 13.38
N ILE A 327 -5.02 10.47 12.43
CA ILE A 327 -4.57 11.05 11.15
C ILE A 327 -3.90 12.41 11.36
N GLU A 328 -4.47 13.26 12.21
CA GLU A 328 -3.88 14.56 12.58
C GLU A 328 -2.49 14.37 13.21
N LYS A 329 -2.38 13.42 14.15
CA LYS A 329 -1.11 13.10 14.81
C LYS A 329 -0.09 12.56 13.81
N MET A 330 -0.48 11.59 12.97
CA MET A 330 0.37 11.06 11.90
C MET A 330 0.80 12.18 10.94
N SER A 331 -0.12 13.02 10.48
CA SER A 331 0.18 14.18 9.62
C SER A 331 1.19 15.14 10.25
N SER A 332 1.13 15.32 11.57
CA SER A 332 2.09 16.15 12.31
C SER A 332 3.49 15.55 12.33
N ILE A 333 3.59 14.23 12.57
CA ILE A 333 4.89 13.51 12.54
C ILE A 333 5.49 13.59 11.14
N LEU A 334 4.69 13.28 10.10
CA LEU A 334 5.14 13.33 8.71
C LEU A 334 5.72 14.72 8.34
N ARG A 335 5.01 15.80 8.65
CA ARG A 335 5.48 17.17 8.39
C ARG A 335 6.78 17.49 9.12
N SER A 336 6.90 17.06 10.37
CA SER A 336 8.11 17.28 11.16
C SER A 336 9.34 16.60 10.55
N VAL A 337 9.18 15.36 10.14
CA VAL A 337 10.27 14.58 9.52
C VAL A 337 10.62 15.16 8.14
N GLU A 338 9.63 15.50 7.33
CA GLU A 338 9.83 16.02 5.97
C GLU A 338 10.47 17.41 5.94
N SER A 339 10.41 18.17 7.03
CA SER A 339 11.12 19.44 7.17
C SER A 339 12.61 19.28 7.52
N SER A 340 13.05 18.06 7.81
CA SER A 340 14.43 17.76 8.17
C SER A 340 15.29 17.46 6.93
N GLU A 341 16.56 17.91 6.98
CA GLU A 341 17.58 17.56 5.98
C GLU A 341 18.04 16.10 6.04
N LEU A 342 17.59 15.34 7.04
CA LEU A 342 17.94 13.92 7.20
C LEU A 342 17.28 13.00 6.15
N ILE A 343 16.27 13.49 5.41
CA ILE A 343 15.68 12.72 4.30
C ILE A 343 16.58 12.83 3.08
N GLN A 344 17.45 11.84 2.92
CA GLN A 344 18.31 11.74 1.75
C GLN A 344 17.85 10.59 0.86
N VAL A 345 17.69 10.87 -0.43
CA VAL A 345 17.49 9.84 -1.44
C VAL A 345 18.79 9.59 -2.17
N PRO A 346 19.23 8.33 -2.28
CA PRO A 346 20.43 8.01 -3.06
C PRO A 346 20.29 8.51 -4.50
N HIS A 347 21.28 9.27 -4.97
CA HIS A 347 21.37 9.74 -6.35
C HIS A 347 21.94 8.61 -7.22
N ASP A 348 21.05 7.87 -7.87
CA ASP A 348 21.40 6.85 -8.85
C ASP A 348 20.84 7.24 -10.22
N PRO A 349 21.63 7.95 -11.05
CA PRO A 349 21.16 8.46 -12.34
C PRO A 349 20.77 7.31 -13.28
N PRO A 350 19.88 7.54 -14.25
CA PRO A 350 19.48 6.52 -15.22
C PRO A 350 20.69 6.09 -16.09
N HIS A 351 21.08 4.83 -16.02
CA HIS A 351 22.21 4.30 -16.79
C HIS A 351 21.78 3.53 -18.03
N ILE A 352 20.57 2.97 -18.04
CA ILE A 352 20.11 2.10 -19.12
C ILE A 352 19.41 2.92 -20.19
N ARG A 353 19.95 2.93 -21.41
CA ARG A 353 19.36 3.57 -22.59
C ARG A 353 18.19 2.76 -23.13
N THR A 354 16.99 3.07 -22.66
CA THR A 354 15.71 2.55 -23.18
C THR A 354 15.02 3.59 -24.05
N LYS A 355 13.90 3.24 -24.72
CA LYS A 355 13.06 4.22 -25.43
C LYS A 355 12.64 5.43 -24.58
N ARG A 356 12.59 5.27 -23.23
CA ARG A 356 12.22 6.33 -22.28
C ARG A 356 13.43 6.96 -21.56
N TYR A 357 14.65 6.73 -22.04
CA TYR A 357 15.86 7.23 -21.40
C TYR A 357 15.86 8.76 -21.26
N ILE A 358 15.49 9.49 -22.32
CA ILE A 358 15.41 10.96 -22.31
C ILE A 358 14.45 11.44 -21.22
N THR A 359 13.23 10.90 -21.19
CA THR A 359 12.23 11.26 -20.17
C THR A 359 12.74 10.97 -18.75
N LYS A 360 13.35 9.80 -18.54
CA LYS A 360 13.93 9.44 -17.24
C LYS A 360 15.04 10.41 -16.82
N SER A 361 15.92 10.76 -17.76
CA SER A 361 17.02 11.70 -17.54
C SER A 361 16.50 13.10 -17.19
N ILE A 362 15.51 13.60 -17.94
CA ILE A 362 14.88 14.90 -17.66
C ILE A 362 14.23 14.92 -16.28
N CYS A 363 13.47 13.89 -15.91
CA CYS A 363 12.85 13.80 -14.58
C CYS A 363 13.90 13.78 -13.45
N TYR A 364 15.02 13.07 -13.64
CA TYR A 364 16.14 13.07 -12.71
C TYR A 364 16.75 14.46 -12.55
N HIS A 365 17.14 15.10 -13.66
CA HIS A 365 17.74 16.42 -13.61
C HIS A 365 16.79 17.50 -13.09
N ALA A 366 15.48 17.39 -13.36
CA ALA A 366 14.49 18.26 -12.79
C ALA A 366 14.44 18.16 -11.26
N ALA A 367 14.51 16.94 -10.72
CA ALA A 367 14.53 16.73 -9.26
C ALA A 367 15.80 17.29 -8.60
N ILE A 368 16.97 17.09 -9.23
CA ILE A 368 18.24 17.64 -8.75
C ILE A 368 18.22 19.18 -8.82
N MET A 369 17.90 19.72 -9.99
CA MET A 369 17.83 21.16 -10.21
C MET A 369 16.85 21.84 -9.25
N ALA A 370 15.72 21.21 -8.95
CA ALA A 370 14.74 21.75 -8.00
C ALA A 370 15.34 21.95 -6.59
N ASN A 371 16.23 21.03 -6.17
CA ASN A 371 16.92 21.18 -4.89
C ASN A 371 17.98 22.29 -4.94
N GLU A 372 18.74 22.39 -6.05
CA GLU A 372 19.82 23.38 -6.23
C GLU A 372 19.28 24.81 -6.27
N ILE A 373 18.23 25.07 -7.06
CA ILE A 373 17.63 26.40 -7.19
C ILE A 373 16.53 26.68 -6.15
N LYS A 374 16.28 25.74 -5.23
CA LYS A 374 15.19 25.81 -4.23
C LYS A 374 13.82 26.05 -4.86
N ALA A 375 13.55 25.35 -5.98
CA ALA A 375 12.28 25.49 -6.66
C ALA A 375 11.12 25.09 -5.75
N LYS A 376 10.03 25.87 -5.79
CA LYS A 376 8.82 25.62 -5.01
C LYS A 376 8.07 24.39 -5.51
N ALA A 377 8.05 24.23 -6.84
CA ALA A 377 7.37 23.09 -7.47
C ALA A 377 8.08 22.62 -8.76
N ILE A 378 7.79 21.37 -9.11
CA ILE A 378 8.00 20.79 -10.44
C ILE A 378 6.62 20.53 -11.03
N SER A 379 6.27 21.18 -12.15
CA SER A 379 5.01 20.92 -12.86
C SER A 379 5.25 19.94 -14.01
N THR A 380 4.30 19.04 -14.26
CA THR A 380 4.35 18.14 -15.42
C THR A 380 2.98 17.91 -16.01
N LEU A 381 2.94 17.88 -17.34
CA LEU A 381 1.77 17.47 -18.10
C LEU A 381 1.91 15.98 -18.48
N THR A 382 0.92 15.18 -18.17
CA THR A 382 0.97 13.74 -18.44
C THR A 382 -0.40 13.17 -18.73
N ASN A 383 -0.46 12.18 -19.60
CA ASN A 383 -1.70 11.45 -19.88
C ASN A 383 -1.77 10.10 -19.14
N SER A 384 -0.62 9.49 -18.86
CA SER A 384 -0.50 8.19 -18.22
C SER A 384 0.00 8.22 -16.77
N GLY A 385 0.40 9.40 -16.26
CA GLY A 385 1.02 9.55 -14.94
C GLY A 385 2.50 9.17 -14.90
N TYR A 386 3.09 8.61 -15.95
CA TYR A 386 4.45 8.07 -15.95
C TYR A 386 5.50 9.04 -15.39
N THR A 387 5.48 10.31 -15.79
CA THR A 387 6.42 11.33 -15.31
C THR A 387 6.26 11.59 -13.81
N ALA A 388 5.03 11.55 -13.29
CA ALA A 388 4.77 11.70 -11.87
C ALA A 388 5.45 10.59 -11.04
N PHE A 389 5.36 9.33 -11.47
CA PHE A 389 6.09 8.22 -10.85
C PHE A 389 7.61 8.43 -10.89
N GLN A 390 8.14 8.88 -12.03
CA GLN A 390 9.58 9.10 -12.16
C GLN A 390 10.08 10.23 -11.23
N ILE A 391 9.40 11.38 -11.20
CA ILE A 391 9.78 12.53 -10.37
C ILE A 391 9.62 12.18 -8.89
N SER A 392 8.49 11.60 -8.50
CA SER A 392 8.20 11.22 -7.10
C SER A 392 9.26 10.30 -6.51
N ALA A 393 9.75 9.34 -7.30
CA ALA A 393 10.79 8.41 -6.85
C ALA A 393 12.13 9.10 -6.49
N TRP A 394 12.42 10.30 -7.03
CA TRP A 394 13.61 11.10 -6.73
C TRP A 394 13.47 12.00 -5.51
N ARG A 395 12.30 12.04 -4.88
CA ARG A 395 12.07 12.81 -3.64
C ARG A 395 12.54 14.28 -3.69
N PRO A 396 12.16 15.08 -4.69
CA PRO A 396 12.58 16.48 -4.71
C PRO A 396 12.03 17.23 -3.50
N SER A 397 12.77 18.26 -3.03
CA SER A 397 12.25 19.17 -1.99
C SER A 397 11.02 19.95 -2.47
N ALA A 398 10.90 20.16 -3.78
CA ALA A 398 9.78 20.79 -4.45
C ALA A 398 8.49 19.95 -4.42
N HIS A 399 7.31 20.60 -4.48
CA HIS A 399 6.04 19.95 -4.73
C HIS A 399 5.96 19.44 -6.17
N ILE A 400 5.28 18.32 -6.40
CA ILE A 400 5.08 17.77 -7.74
C ILE A 400 3.64 18.05 -8.17
N LEU A 401 3.47 19.01 -9.08
CA LEU A 401 2.18 19.43 -9.61
C LEU A 401 1.94 18.71 -10.95
N VAL A 402 0.94 17.85 -10.98
CA VAL A 402 0.63 17.04 -12.16
C VAL A 402 -0.67 17.52 -12.80
N PHE A 403 -0.61 17.85 -14.07
CA PHE A 403 -1.77 18.31 -14.85
C PHE A 403 -2.11 17.26 -15.91
N THR A 404 -3.38 16.89 -15.99
CA THR A 404 -3.83 15.81 -16.87
C THR A 404 -5.29 15.98 -17.28
N SER A 405 -5.60 15.62 -18.54
CA SER A 405 -6.98 15.48 -19.02
C SER A 405 -7.60 14.10 -18.69
N ASN A 406 -6.80 13.17 -18.19
CA ASN A 406 -7.27 11.85 -17.81
C ASN A 406 -7.77 11.87 -16.35
N LYS A 407 -9.10 12.00 -16.19
CA LYS A 407 -9.73 12.03 -14.85
C LYS A 407 -9.41 10.79 -14.01
N ARG A 408 -9.21 9.64 -14.66
CA ARG A 408 -8.97 8.37 -13.97
C ARG A 408 -7.68 8.38 -13.15
N ILE A 409 -6.61 8.97 -13.68
CA ILE A 409 -5.31 8.97 -12.98
C ILE A 409 -5.22 10.02 -11.87
N LEU A 410 -6.16 10.96 -11.76
CA LEU A 410 -6.14 11.99 -10.71
C LEU A 410 -6.10 11.36 -9.31
N THR A 411 -6.99 10.40 -9.08
CA THR A 411 -7.06 9.67 -7.81
C THR A 411 -5.93 8.66 -7.67
N GLN A 412 -5.56 7.93 -8.73
CA GLN A 412 -4.45 6.97 -8.70
C GLN A 412 -3.13 7.63 -8.30
N LEU A 413 -2.84 8.83 -8.82
CA LEU A 413 -1.61 9.56 -8.52
C LEU A 413 -1.53 10.06 -7.06
N ASN A 414 -2.64 10.07 -6.34
CA ASN A 414 -2.66 10.54 -4.96
C ASN A 414 -1.94 9.60 -3.97
N LEU A 415 -1.56 8.39 -4.38
CA LEU A 415 -0.69 7.50 -3.60
C LEU A 415 0.79 7.89 -3.69
N LEU A 416 1.20 8.66 -4.71
CA LEU A 416 2.60 9.00 -4.94
C LEU A 416 3.08 10.11 -4.02
N TRP A 417 4.25 9.93 -3.43
CA TRP A 417 4.90 10.90 -2.57
C TRP A 417 5.04 12.27 -3.25
N GLY A 418 4.62 13.33 -2.55
CA GLY A 418 4.75 14.73 -2.98
C GLY A 418 3.85 15.14 -4.15
N VAL A 419 3.10 14.21 -4.76
CA VAL A 419 2.28 14.49 -5.95
C VAL A 419 0.95 15.14 -5.55
N ARG A 420 0.57 16.18 -6.31
CA ARG A 420 -0.75 16.80 -6.34
C ARG A 420 -1.23 16.86 -7.77
N ALA A 421 -2.32 16.17 -8.09
CA ALA A 421 -2.85 16.07 -9.44
C ALA A 421 -4.04 17.01 -9.65
N PHE A 422 -4.11 17.62 -10.84
CA PHE A 422 -5.14 18.57 -11.24
C PHE A 422 -5.65 18.24 -12.63
N TYR A 423 -6.95 18.43 -12.84
CA TYR A 423 -7.55 18.28 -14.16
C TYR A 423 -7.22 19.48 -15.03
N TYR A 424 -6.71 19.19 -16.24
CA TYR A 424 -6.43 20.18 -17.28
C TYR A 424 -6.56 19.55 -18.66
N ASP A 425 -7.36 20.12 -19.54
CA ASP A 425 -7.68 19.59 -20.88
C ASP A 425 -7.50 20.57 -22.04
N LYS A 426 -6.92 21.75 -21.79
CA LYS A 426 -6.70 22.80 -22.78
C LYS A 426 -5.27 22.70 -23.36
N TYR A 427 -5.10 22.00 -24.48
CA TYR A 427 -3.79 21.85 -25.14
C TYR A 427 -3.74 22.71 -26.41
N VAL A 428 -3.55 24.02 -26.27
CA VAL A 428 -3.51 24.98 -27.38
C VAL A 428 -2.10 25.09 -27.99
N SER A 429 -1.15 25.59 -27.20
CA SER A 429 0.28 25.63 -27.50
C SER A 429 1.06 25.30 -26.24
N THR A 430 2.36 25.04 -26.35
CA THR A 430 3.19 24.73 -25.18
C THR A 430 3.27 25.91 -24.24
N ASP A 431 3.52 27.13 -24.76
CA ASP A 431 3.66 28.34 -23.94
C ASP A 431 2.34 28.66 -23.22
N GLN A 432 1.23 28.71 -23.97
CA GLN A 432 -0.08 28.97 -23.37
C GLN A 432 -0.46 27.93 -22.32
N THR A 433 -0.15 26.66 -22.57
CA THR A 433 -0.44 25.58 -21.61
C THR A 433 0.40 25.73 -20.34
N ILE A 434 1.68 26.10 -20.45
CA ILE A 434 2.54 26.36 -19.27
C ILE A 434 2.01 27.57 -18.48
N GLU A 435 1.64 28.66 -19.14
CA GLU A 435 1.04 29.84 -18.52
C GLU A 435 -0.27 29.49 -17.78
N ASP A 436 -1.16 28.75 -18.43
CA ASP A 436 -2.45 28.35 -17.83
C ASP A 436 -2.25 27.51 -16.57
N VAL A 437 -1.33 26.50 -16.59
CA VAL A 437 -1.09 25.65 -15.42
C VAL A 437 -0.36 26.39 -14.31
N ASN A 438 0.53 27.34 -14.64
CA ASN A 438 1.18 28.22 -13.66
C ASN A 438 0.13 29.08 -12.95
N LYS A 439 -0.74 29.75 -13.73
CA LYS A 439 -1.85 30.54 -13.20
C LYS A 439 -2.76 29.70 -12.31
N MET A 440 -3.13 28.48 -12.74
CA MET A 440 -3.93 27.57 -11.93
C MET A 440 -3.24 27.23 -10.61
N ALA A 441 -1.92 27.05 -10.59
CA ALA A 441 -1.16 26.79 -9.37
C ALA A 441 -1.14 28.01 -8.42
N CYS A 442 -1.02 29.22 -8.95
CA CYS A 442 -1.12 30.47 -8.19
C CYS A 442 -2.54 30.65 -7.61
N ASP A 443 -3.58 30.50 -8.44
CA ASP A 443 -4.99 30.63 -8.01
C ASP A 443 -5.35 29.64 -6.87
N LYS A 444 -4.64 28.52 -6.78
CA LYS A 444 -4.79 27.53 -5.70
C LYS A 444 -3.87 27.79 -4.49
N GLY A 445 -3.10 28.88 -4.50
CA GLY A 445 -2.17 29.23 -3.41
C GLY A 445 -1.01 28.23 -3.27
N LEU A 446 -0.60 27.61 -4.36
CA LEU A 446 0.53 26.65 -4.39
C LEU A 446 1.84 27.34 -4.79
N LEU A 447 1.74 28.43 -5.51
CA LEU A 447 2.85 29.28 -5.98
C LEU A 447 2.51 30.75 -5.70
N GLU A 448 3.53 31.52 -5.40
CA GLU A 448 3.47 32.96 -5.17
C GLU A 448 4.50 33.67 -6.05
N SER A 449 4.33 35.01 -6.24
CA SER A 449 5.31 35.81 -6.98
C SER A 449 6.71 35.66 -6.38
N GLY A 450 7.71 35.45 -7.22
CA GLY A 450 9.11 35.18 -6.87
C GLY A 450 9.43 33.69 -6.65
N ASP A 451 8.45 32.79 -6.65
CA ASP A 451 8.71 31.36 -6.56
C ASP A 451 9.33 30.82 -7.87
N MET A 452 10.34 29.95 -7.75
CA MET A 452 10.94 29.23 -8.88
C MET A 452 10.13 27.96 -9.18
N LEU A 453 9.79 27.78 -10.46
CA LEU A 453 9.07 26.61 -10.97
C LEU A 453 9.86 25.92 -12.07
N ILE A 454 9.90 24.59 -12.04
CA ILE A 454 10.41 23.76 -13.13
C ILE A 454 9.25 23.09 -13.85
N SER A 455 9.09 23.35 -15.15
CA SER A 455 8.02 22.79 -15.97
C SER A 455 8.56 21.72 -16.92
N LEU A 456 7.93 20.53 -16.91
CA LEU A 456 8.25 19.40 -17.78
C LEU A 456 7.13 19.16 -18.77
N ALA A 457 7.46 19.15 -20.06
CA ALA A 457 6.49 18.95 -21.14
C ALA A 457 7.05 18.09 -22.28
N ALA A 458 6.14 17.50 -23.05
CA ALA A 458 6.44 16.99 -24.38
C ALA A 458 6.30 18.12 -25.39
N MET A 459 7.30 18.35 -26.21
CA MET A 459 7.23 19.31 -27.32
C MET A 459 7.35 18.58 -28.65
N PRO A 460 6.42 18.78 -29.58
CA PRO A 460 5.19 19.61 -29.53
C PRO A 460 4.14 19.01 -28.55
N ILE A 461 3.43 19.86 -27.80
CA ILE A 461 2.49 19.41 -26.77
C ILE A 461 1.28 18.66 -27.35
N LYS A 462 0.90 18.98 -28.60
CA LYS A 462 -0.23 18.36 -29.28
C LYS A 462 -0.01 16.88 -29.59
N ASP A 463 1.23 16.45 -29.74
CA ASP A 463 1.58 15.06 -30.08
C ASP A 463 1.44 14.09 -28.89
N LYS A 464 1.16 14.62 -27.67
CA LYS A 464 1.04 13.84 -26.44
C LYS A 464 2.18 12.82 -26.24
N GLY A 465 3.37 13.20 -26.71
CA GLY A 465 4.58 12.38 -26.71
C GLY A 465 5.21 12.22 -25.33
N MET A 466 6.41 11.66 -25.31
CA MET A 466 7.23 11.56 -24.10
C MET A 466 7.84 12.92 -23.76
N VAL A 467 7.92 13.25 -22.46
CA VAL A 467 8.59 14.46 -21.97
C VAL A 467 10.01 14.54 -22.53
N ASN A 468 10.30 15.65 -23.20
CA ASN A 468 11.57 15.94 -23.87
C ASN A 468 12.10 17.35 -23.58
N THR A 469 11.40 18.14 -22.75
CA THR A 469 11.72 19.54 -22.44
C THR A 469 11.60 19.81 -20.94
N LEU A 470 12.55 20.61 -20.43
CA LEU A 470 12.59 21.17 -19.09
C LEU A 470 12.71 22.71 -19.25
N ARG A 471 11.81 23.45 -18.59
CA ARG A 471 11.84 24.92 -18.54
C ARG A 471 11.85 25.38 -17.09
N VAL A 472 12.70 26.33 -16.76
CA VAL A 472 12.72 27.04 -15.48
C VAL A 472 12.05 28.39 -15.66
N THR A 473 11.16 28.75 -14.71
CA THR A 473 10.42 30.01 -14.74
C THR A 473 10.32 30.57 -13.32
N GLU A 474 10.54 31.85 -13.16
CA GLU A 474 10.17 32.61 -11.95
C GLU A 474 8.71 33.07 -12.11
N ILE A 475 7.90 32.92 -11.09
CA ILE A 475 6.49 33.33 -11.10
C ILE A 475 6.43 34.82 -10.89
N GLU A 476 5.78 35.55 -11.81
CA GLU A 476 5.57 37.00 -11.75
C GLU A 476 4.49 37.42 -10.78
#